data_6cdd63880c2f38e5b3721848151b953e
#
_entry.id   6cdd63880c2f38e5b3721848151b953e
#
_cell.length_a   1.000
_cell.length_b   1.000
_cell.length_c   1.000
_cell.angle_alpha   90.00
_cell.angle_beta   90.00
_cell.angle_gamma   90.00
#
_symmetry.space_group_name_H-M   'P 1'
#
loop_
_entity.id
_entity.type
_entity.pdbx_description
1 polymer ?
#
loop_
_entity_poly.entity_id
_entity_poly.type
_entity_poly.pdbx_seq_one_letter_code
_entity_poly.pdbx_strand_id
1 'polypeptide(L)'
;MTTTENITADTDIAYAVGTAANAWGDTDYWMDETGNVIGLKRSTTDGGRALGLHVCDDVVSWGLWQYDADGFTIVHEGLSALTDETIAYLADWWLEH
;
A
#
# COMPACT_ATOMS: atom_id res chain seq x y z
N MET A 1 -18.35 -6.81 -1.47
CA MET A 1 -16.98 -7.31 -1.80
C MET A 1 -16.39 -6.43 -2.88
N THR A 2 -15.18 -5.94 -2.66
CA THR A 2 -14.49 -5.13 -3.64
C THR A 2 -13.89 -6.03 -4.69
N THR A 3 -14.20 -5.81 -5.95
CA THR A 3 -13.60 -6.55 -7.05
C THR A 3 -12.55 -5.67 -7.71
N THR A 4 -11.57 -6.29 -8.34
CA THR A 4 -10.50 -5.57 -9.05
C THR A 4 -11.04 -4.77 -10.24
N GLU A 5 -12.20 -5.11 -10.74
CA GLU A 5 -12.86 -4.38 -11.84
C GLU A 5 -13.19 -2.93 -11.48
N ASN A 6 -13.39 -2.65 -10.20
CA ASN A 6 -13.74 -1.33 -9.71
C ASN A 6 -12.51 -0.51 -9.28
N ILE A 7 -11.32 -1.10 -9.38
CA ILE A 7 -10.10 -0.43 -8.95
C ILE A 7 -9.50 0.30 -10.15
N THR A 8 -9.61 1.63 -10.15
CA THR A 8 -9.14 2.49 -11.23
C THR A 8 -8.17 3.57 -10.75
N ALA A 9 -8.03 3.74 -9.44
CA ALA A 9 -7.20 4.78 -8.85
C ALA A 9 -6.37 4.22 -7.70
N ASP A 10 -5.31 4.93 -7.34
CA ASP A 10 -4.41 4.53 -6.26
C ASP A 10 -5.13 4.46 -4.92
N THR A 11 -6.13 5.32 -4.69
CA THR A 11 -6.96 5.26 -3.49
C THR A 11 -7.70 3.93 -3.39
N ASP A 12 -8.21 3.43 -4.51
CA ASP A 12 -8.97 2.18 -4.54
C ASP A 12 -8.11 0.98 -4.16
N ILE A 13 -6.89 0.92 -4.71
CA ILE A 13 -5.99 -0.20 -4.39
C ILE A 13 -5.50 -0.10 -2.93
N ALA A 14 -5.22 1.10 -2.44
CA ALA A 14 -4.84 1.30 -1.05
C ALA A 14 -5.96 0.84 -0.11
N TYR A 15 -7.20 1.21 -0.40
CA TYR A 15 -8.36 0.78 0.38
C TYR A 15 -8.52 -0.74 0.36
N ALA A 16 -8.37 -1.35 -0.82
CA ALA A 16 -8.52 -2.79 -0.98
C ALA A 16 -7.47 -3.56 -0.17
N VAL A 17 -6.22 -3.13 -0.21
CA VAL A 17 -5.12 -3.77 0.54
C VAL A 17 -5.31 -3.57 2.04
N GLY A 18 -5.59 -2.35 2.48
CA GLY A 18 -5.82 -2.07 3.90
C GLY A 18 -7.01 -2.84 4.48
N THR A 19 -8.07 -2.97 3.70
CA THR A 19 -9.27 -3.72 4.10
C THR A 19 -9.00 -5.21 4.13
N ALA A 20 -8.32 -5.75 3.12
CA ALA A 20 -7.94 -7.17 3.08
C ALA A 20 -7.02 -7.54 4.25
N ALA A 21 -6.12 -6.64 4.63
CA ALA A 21 -5.24 -6.82 5.78
C ALA A 21 -5.94 -6.60 7.13
N ASN A 22 -7.15 -6.04 7.11
CA ASN A 22 -7.86 -5.63 8.33
C ASN A 22 -6.98 -4.73 9.22
N ALA A 23 -6.31 -3.78 8.61
CA ALA A 23 -5.20 -3.04 9.23
C ALA A 23 -5.56 -1.61 9.63
N TRP A 24 -6.80 -1.17 9.45
CA TRP A 24 -7.20 0.23 9.66
C TRP A 24 -7.07 0.71 11.11
N GLY A 25 -6.83 -0.21 12.05
CA GLY A 25 -6.59 0.16 13.45
C GLY A 25 -5.29 0.94 13.66
N ASP A 26 -4.27 0.68 12.85
CA ASP A 26 -2.95 1.33 12.95
C ASP A 26 -2.43 1.86 11.61
N THR A 27 -3.20 1.70 10.54
CA THR A 27 -2.81 2.06 9.19
C THR A 27 -3.67 3.22 8.69
N ASP A 28 -3.02 4.19 8.06
CA ASP A 28 -3.67 5.32 7.40
C ASP A 28 -3.26 5.36 5.93
N TYR A 29 -3.98 6.18 5.15
CA TYR A 29 -3.54 6.50 3.80
C TYR A 29 -2.24 7.29 3.83
N TRP A 30 -1.33 6.92 2.95
CA TRP A 30 -0.14 7.71 2.66
C TRP A 30 -0.48 8.67 1.52
N MET A 31 -0.35 9.96 1.77
CA MET A 31 -0.72 11.00 0.80
C MET A 31 0.50 11.83 0.42
N ASP A 32 0.49 12.32 -0.83
CA ASP A 32 1.52 13.22 -1.29
C ASP A 32 1.22 14.66 -0.83
N GLU A 33 2.04 15.61 -1.26
CA GLU A 33 1.92 17.02 -0.88
C GLU A 33 0.61 17.66 -1.34
N THR A 34 -0.03 17.11 -2.38
CA THR A 34 -1.28 17.63 -2.93
C THR A 34 -2.50 16.96 -2.33
N GLY A 35 -2.32 15.99 -1.46
CA GLY A 35 -3.41 15.24 -0.82
C GLY A 35 -3.87 14.03 -1.61
N ASN A 36 -3.17 13.64 -2.66
CA ASN A 36 -3.47 12.42 -3.40
C ASN A 36 -2.96 11.20 -2.65
N VAL A 37 -3.78 10.17 -2.56
CA VAL A 37 -3.38 8.91 -1.93
C VAL A 37 -2.38 8.19 -2.82
N ILE A 38 -1.23 7.84 -2.26
CA ILE A 38 -0.16 7.11 -2.94
C ILE A 38 0.17 5.78 -2.28
N GLY A 39 -0.58 5.40 -1.26
CA GLY A 39 -0.40 4.12 -0.60
C GLY A 39 -0.94 4.09 0.82
N LEU A 40 -0.31 3.28 1.64
CA LEU A 40 -0.63 3.09 3.06
C LEU A 40 0.59 3.39 3.90
N LYS A 41 0.37 3.83 5.13
CA LYS A 41 1.45 4.05 6.09
C LYS A 41 1.02 3.67 7.51
N ARG A 42 2.00 3.31 8.32
CA ARG A 42 1.81 3.15 9.76
C ARG A 42 3.08 3.57 10.48
N SER A 43 2.90 4.16 11.66
CA SER A 43 4.01 4.53 12.52
C SER A 43 4.38 3.37 13.45
N THR A 44 5.66 3.25 13.75
CA THR A 44 6.19 2.28 14.71
C THR A 44 7.08 3.04 15.70
N THR A 45 7.54 2.34 16.75
CA THR A 45 8.43 2.96 17.75
C THR A 45 9.76 3.39 17.16
N ASP A 46 10.21 2.76 16.09
CA ASP A 46 11.52 3.03 15.45
C ASP A 46 11.39 3.89 14.19
N GLY A 47 10.21 4.40 13.90
CA GLY A 47 9.95 5.17 12.68
C GLY A 47 8.63 4.76 12.07
N GLY A 48 8.65 4.09 10.92
CA GLY A 48 7.42 3.64 10.30
C GLY A 48 7.64 2.81 9.05
N ARG A 49 6.51 2.38 8.50
CA ARG A 49 6.45 1.65 7.24
C ARG A 49 5.45 2.34 6.32
N ALA A 50 5.74 2.30 5.04
CA ALA A 50 4.84 2.82 4.02
C ALA A 50 4.83 1.85 2.84
N LEU A 51 3.66 1.60 2.30
CA LEU A 51 3.48 0.79 1.09
C LEU A 51 2.98 1.70 -0.01
N GLY A 52 3.85 2.03 -0.95
CA GLY A 52 3.48 2.80 -2.14
C GLY A 52 2.71 1.91 -3.10
N LEU A 53 1.62 2.43 -3.63
CA LEU A 53 0.72 1.68 -4.52
C LEU A 53 0.32 2.58 -5.68
N HIS A 54 0.53 2.09 -6.88
CA HIS A 54 0.13 2.80 -8.09
C HIS A 54 -0.51 1.84 -9.08
N VAL A 55 -1.71 2.19 -9.52
CA VAL A 55 -2.45 1.40 -10.50
C VAL A 55 -2.29 2.05 -11.87
N CYS A 56 -1.89 1.26 -12.84
CA CYS A 56 -1.82 1.67 -14.23
C CYS A 56 -2.45 0.56 -15.07
N ASP A 57 -3.64 0.84 -15.60
CA ASP A 57 -4.45 -0.15 -16.33
C ASP A 57 -4.74 -1.38 -15.46
N ASP A 58 -4.18 -2.52 -15.80
CA ASP A 58 -4.38 -3.78 -15.07
C ASP A 58 -3.12 -4.22 -14.30
N VAL A 59 -2.22 -3.27 -14.01
CA VAL A 59 -0.96 -3.52 -13.32
C VAL A 59 -0.87 -2.68 -12.06
N VAL A 60 -0.37 -3.27 -10.99
CA VAL A 60 -0.05 -2.57 -9.73
C VAL A 60 1.46 -2.48 -9.59
N SER A 61 1.96 -1.25 -9.48
CA SER A 61 3.33 -0.97 -9.08
C SER A 61 3.32 -0.73 -7.57
N TRP A 62 4.17 -1.42 -6.83
CA TRP A 62 4.18 -1.32 -5.38
C TRP A 62 5.59 -1.28 -4.84
N GLY A 63 5.75 -0.62 -3.69
CA GLY A 63 7.04 -0.53 -3.00
C GLY A 63 6.84 -0.43 -1.51
N LEU A 64 7.57 -1.25 -0.75
CA LEU A 64 7.59 -1.16 0.70
C LEU A 64 8.76 -0.29 1.12
N TRP A 65 8.44 0.74 1.88
CA TRP A 65 9.41 1.70 2.40
C TRP A 65 9.47 1.60 3.91
N GLN A 66 10.67 1.75 4.42
CA GLN A 66 10.92 1.94 5.84
C GLN A 66 11.41 3.37 6.03
N TYR A 67 10.89 4.07 7.03
CA TYR A 67 11.35 5.41 7.33
C TYR A 67 11.67 5.54 8.82
N ASP A 68 12.71 6.33 9.11
CA ASP A 68 13.18 6.63 10.45
C ASP A 68 13.75 8.06 10.46
N ALA A 69 14.51 8.40 11.51
CA ALA A 69 15.13 9.72 11.63
C ALA A 69 16.10 10.05 10.50
N ASP A 70 16.66 9.04 9.85
CA ASP A 70 17.63 9.22 8.76
C ASP A 70 16.98 9.29 7.38
N GLY A 71 15.67 9.04 7.28
CA GLY A 71 14.91 9.18 6.03
C GLY A 71 14.22 7.89 5.59
N PHE A 72 13.95 7.82 4.30
CA PHE A 72 13.24 6.69 3.69
C PHE A 72 14.21 5.73 3.03
N THR A 73 13.97 4.44 3.20
CA THR A 73 14.71 3.38 2.52
C THR A 73 13.72 2.42 1.90
N ILE A 74 13.88 2.12 0.61
CA ILE A 74 13.05 1.11 -0.04
C ILE A 74 13.55 -0.28 0.39
N VAL A 75 12.63 -1.11 0.86
CA VAL A 75 12.95 -2.46 1.34
C VAL A 75 12.69 -3.47 0.25
N HIS A 76 11.61 -3.29 -0.49
CA HIS A 76 11.24 -4.20 -1.57
C HIS A 76 10.26 -3.51 -2.51
N GLU A 77 10.32 -3.84 -3.80
CA GLU A 77 9.41 -3.27 -4.79
C GLU A 77 9.10 -4.29 -5.87
N GLY A 78 8.01 -4.07 -6.60
CA GLY A 78 7.64 -4.96 -7.67
C GLY A 78 6.49 -4.44 -8.52
N LEU A 79 6.20 -5.21 -9.54
CA LEU A 79 5.07 -5.04 -10.44
C LEU A 79 4.28 -6.32 -10.47
N SER A 80 2.96 -6.21 -10.34
CA SER A 80 2.09 -7.38 -10.35
C SER A 80 0.80 -7.06 -11.11
N ALA A 81 0.15 -8.08 -11.64
CA ALA A 81 -1.16 -7.91 -12.26
C ALA A 81 -2.18 -7.46 -11.19
N LEU A 82 -3.14 -6.63 -11.60
CA LEU A 82 -4.22 -6.19 -10.72
C LEU A 82 -5.24 -7.33 -10.57
N THR A 83 -5.04 -8.19 -9.56
CA THR A 83 -5.87 -9.35 -9.29
C THR A 83 -6.16 -9.42 -7.78
N ASP A 84 -7.17 -10.20 -7.42
CA ASP A 84 -7.48 -10.47 -6.01
C ASP A 84 -6.30 -11.14 -5.30
N GLU A 85 -5.55 -11.98 -5.99
CA GLU A 85 -4.36 -12.64 -5.46
C GLU A 85 -3.26 -11.63 -5.12
N THR A 86 -3.07 -10.63 -5.97
CA THR A 86 -2.11 -9.55 -5.70
C THR A 86 -2.52 -8.75 -4.47
N ILE A 87 -3.80 -8.41 -4.35
CA ILE A 87 -4.31 -7.69 -3.18
C ILE A 87 -4.07 -8.52 -1.92
N ALA A 88 -4.36 -9.81 -1.94
CA ALA A 88 -4.12 -10.69 -0.80
C ALA A 88 -2.64 -10.80 -0.46
N TYR A 89 -1.79 -10.90 -1.47
CA TYR A 89 -0.34 -10.95 -1.30
C TYR A 89 0.19 -9.67 -0.63
N LEU A 90 -0.23 -8.51 -1.12
CA LEU A 90 0.20 -7.23 -0.56
C LEU A 90 -0.35 -7.03 0.85
N ALA A 91 -1.57 -7.49 1.12
CA ALA A 91 -2.16 -7.44 2.45
C ALA A 91 -1.35 -8.28 3.45
N ASP A 92 -1.00 -9.50 3.09
CA ASP A 92 -0.17 -10.36 3.93
C ASP A 92 1.21 -9.74 4.17
N TRP A 93 1.79 -9.17 3.13
CA TRP A 93 3.07 -8.47 3.22
C TRP A 93 3.02 -7.30 4.19
N TRP A 94 1.94 -6.51 4.10
CA TRP A 94 1.75 -5.36 4.96
C TRP A 94 1.64 -5.78 6.43
N LEU A 95 0.98 -6.90 6.69
CA LEU A 95 0.86 -7.43 8.06
C LEU A 95 2.19 -7.93 8.61
N GLU A 96 3.06 -8.47 7.77
CA GLU A 96 4.34 -9.03 8.19
C GLU A 96 5.44 -7.97 8.34
N HIS A 97 5.28 -6.84 7.72
CA HIS A 97 6.27 -5.78 7.68
C HIS A 97 5.70 -4.48 8.24
#